data_e11095c271c78f11b5baf305b52eaf53
#
_entry.id   e11095c271c78f11b5baf305b52eaf53
#
_cell.length_a   1.000
_cell.length_b   1.000
_cell.length_c   1.000
_cell.angle_alpha   90.00
_cell.angle_beta   90.00
_cell.angle_gamma   90.00
#
_symmetry.space_group_name_H-M   'P 1'
#
loop_
_entity.id
_entity.type
_entity.pdbx_description
1 polymer ?
#
loop_
_entity_poly.entity_id
_entity_poly.type
_entity_poly.pdbx_seq_one_letter_code
_entity_poly.pdbx_strand_id
1 'polypeptide(L)'
;VKDLLILCPTARERRALPLLAERIGVNLRFDDFGGDYFDDLLGDAPDLSAQPLDIIKLMDGVVQHHYDDSLAGITSGVGYPGMSATAVLTDRLGLPGPKPAPILLCEHKYYSRVEQARLVPSAAPKFHLIDPKDLSTVEKISTFPGFLKPVKSCMSKNAFQIKDKDELCKHAREALLPELFILPFNDLVRNFTDWELDANYLLYEELLEGKQVSLEGFVYKGEVTIMGIIDAIMFPGTFSFKRFQYPSRLPQEVLWRMEQVATEFFRGIGYDNAMFNMELIYNPKSDTVHIIEINPKIASQFPDLFEKVDGSNSYEVMMRIALGMDPGFVRRQGKFKLAASCVLRTFEDKLVKRIPAAENIEAVENKFPGSMVQVIATQGKKLSEQLQDAHSFRYGLINMGADSEDELVKNFQTAADMLNYQLEPVH
;
A
#
# COMPACT_ATOMS: atom_id res chain seq x y z
N VAL A 1 22.92 -20.80 -8.33
CA VAL A 1 22.15 -19.54 -8.43
C VAL A 1 21.39 -19.39 -7.13
N LYS A 2 21.30 -18.18 -6.59
CA LYS A 2 20.52 -17.88 -5.37
C LYS A 2 19.05 -17.80 -5.70
N ASP A 3 18.20 -18.27 -4.79
CA ASP A 3 16.75 -18.19 -4.91
C ASP A 3 16.18 -17.12 -3.97
N LEU A 4 15.18 -16.40 -4.45
CA LEU A 4 14.42 -15.42 -3.68
C LEU A 4 12.96 -15.85 -3.63
N LEU A 5 12.41 -15.99 -2.44
CA LEU A 5 11.00 -16.32 -2.20
C LEU A 5 10.17 -15.04 -2.10
N ILE A 6 9.12 -14.97 -2.89
CA ILE A 6 8.12 -13.89 -2.87
C ILE A 6 6.84 -14.43 -2.22
N LEU A 7 6.46 -13.87 -1.08
CA LEU A 7 5.22 -14.21 -0.40
C LEU A 7 4.07 -13.30 -0.88
N CYS A 8 2.87 -13.86 -0.98
CA CYS A 8 1.65 -13.16 -1.41
C CYS A 8 1.83 -12.39 -2.73
N PRO A 9 2.39 -12.98 -3.81
CA PRO A 9 2.68 -12.25 -5.02
C PRO A 9 1.40 -11.79 -5.72
N THR A 10 1.29 -10.50 -5.97
CA THR A 10 0.20 -9.93 -6.77
C THR A 10 0.35 -10.30 -8.26
N ALA A 11 -0.75 -10.20 -9.04
CA ALA A 11 -0.70 -10.42 -10.48
C ALA A 11 0.32 -9.50 -11.19
N ARG A 12 0.48 -8.26 -10.70
CA ARG A 12 1.48 -7.32 -11.22
C ARG A 12 2.91 -7.80 -10.93
N GLU A 13 3.18 -8.30 -9.73
CA GLU A 13 4.49 -8.86 -9.36
C GLU A 13 4.82 -10.12 -10.15
N ARG A 14 3.87 -11.04 -10.30
CA ARG A 14 4.05 -12.23 -11.15
C ARG A 14 4.43 -11.89 -12.59
N ARG A 15 3.93 -10.75 -13.12
CA ARG A 15 4.28 -10.25 -14.46
C ARG A 15 5.65 -9.53 -14.48
N ALA A 16 5.94 -8.71 -13.48
CA ALA A 16 7.09 -7.80 -13.51
C ALA A 16 8.39 -8.41 -12.96
N LEU A 17 8.31 -9.15 -11.83
CA LEU A 17 9.49 -9.61 -11.12
C LEU A 17 10.38 -10.57 -11.92
N PRO A 18 9.88 -11.51 -12.76
CA PRO A 18 10.75 -12.41 -13.52
C PRO A 18 11.79 -11.67 -14.38
N LEU A 19 11.36 -10.64 -15.11
CA LEU A 19 12.24 -9.84 -15.97
C LEU A 19 13.31 -9.07 -15.15
N LEU A 20 12.96 -8.60 -13.97
CA LEU A 20 13.86 -7.89 -13.08
C LEU A 20 14.82 -8.86 -12.37
N ALA A 21 14.37 -10.07 -12.05
CA ALA A 21 15.18 -11.13 -11.44
C ALA A 21 16.31 -11.58 -12.39
N GLU A 22 16.03 -11.67 -13.69
CA GLU A 22 17.06 -11.95 -14.70
C GLU A 22 18.17 -10.90 -14.70
N ARG A 23 17.82 -9.61 -14.54
CA ARG A 23 18.80 -8.50 -14.47
C ARG A 23 19.77 -8.64 -13.29
N ILE A 24 19.32 -9.19 -12.17
CA ILE A 24 20.14 -9.35 -10.95
C ILE A 24 20.67 -10.77 -10.78
N GLY A 25 20.36 -11.69 -11.68
CA GLY A 25 20.89 -13.05 -11.70
C GLY A 25 20.36 -13.95 -10.57
N VAL A 26 19.08 -13.87 -10.25
CA VAL A 26 18.43 -14.63 -9.17
C VAL A 26 17.23 -15.40 -9.71
N ASN A 27 16.94 -16.59 -9.14
CA ASN A 27 15.71 -17.32 -9.41
C ASN A 27 14.61 -16.88 -8.45
N LEU A 28 13.35 -16.91 -8.90
CA LEU A 28 12.19 -16.63 -8.08
C LEU A 28 11.43 -17.89 -7.72
N ARG A 29 11.04 -17.96 -6.45
CA ARG A 29 9.99 -18.86 -5.96
C ARG A 29 8.80 -18.01 -5.51
N PHE A 30 7.59 -18.50 -5.70
CA PHE A 30 6.36 -17.81 -5.29
C PHE A 30 5.58 -18.70 -4.34
N ASP A 31 5.05 -18.08 -3.28
CA ASP A 31 4.14 -18.72 -2.32
C ASP A 31 2.97 -17.77 -2.04
N ASP A 32 1.75 -18.22 -2.29
CA ASP A 32 0.55 -17.41 -2.10
C ASP A 32 0.23 -17.14 -0.63
N PHE A 33 0.82 -17.91 0.29
CA PHE A 33 0.76 -17.70 1.74
C PHE A 33 -0.67 -17.47 2.26
N GLY A 34 -1.61 -18.31 1.81
CA GLY A 34 -3.02 -18.18 2.18
C GLY A 34 -3.69 -16.92 1.63
N GLY A 35 -3.18 -16.34 0.53
CA GLY A 35 -3.70 -15.10 -0.06
C GLY A 35 -5.19 -15.13 -0.32
N ASP A 36 -5.73 -16.21 -0.86
CA ASP A 36 -7.17 -16.37 -1.12
C ASP A 36 -8.01 -16.19 0.16
N TYR A 37 -7.54 -16.71 1.31
CA TYR A 37 -8.24 -16.55 2.59
C TYR A 37 -8.39 -15.08 2.99
N PHE A 38 -7.33 -14.29 2.83
CA PHE A 38 -7.35 -12.87 3.20
C PHE A 38 -8.16 -12.03 2.21
N ASP A 39 -8.07 -12.35 0.92
CA ASP A 39 -8.81 -11.65 -0.14
C ASP A 39 -10.31 -11.90 0.00
N ASP A 40 -10.72 -13.14 0.31
CA ASP A 40 -12.13 -13.50 0.57
C ASP A 40 -12.70 -12.75 1.78
N LEU A 41 -11.94 -12.63 2.88
CA LEU A 41 -12.39 -11.91 4.07
C LEU A 41 -12.50 -10.39 3.87
N LEU A 42 -11.81 -9.85 2.88
CA LEU A 42 -11.89 -8.44 2.48
C LEU A 42 -12.95 -8.18 1.41
N GLY A 43 -13.54 -9.23 0.84
CA GLY A 43 -14.63 -9.15 -0.12
C GLY A 43 -15.91 -8.55 0.48
N ASP A 44 -16.91 -8.28 -0.37
CA ASP A 44 -18.19 -7.69 0.06
C ASP A 44 -19.12 -8.71 0.75
N ALA A 45 -18.88 -10.00 0.55
CA ALA A 45 -19.62 -11.10 1.19
C ALA A 45 -18.64 -12.17 1.71
N PRO A 46 -17.90 -11.87 2.79
CA PRO A 46 -16.89 -12.78 3.31
C PRO A 46 -17.53 -14.08 3.82
N ASP A 47 -16.87 -15.21 3.55
CA ASP A 47 -17.25 -16.49 4.18
C ASP A 47 -16.77 -16.53 5.64
N LEU A 48 -17.65 -16.14 6.55
CA LEU A 48 -17.37 -16.16 7.99
C LEU A 48 -17.47 -17.57 8.61
N SER A 49 -17.79 -18.60 7.83
CA SER A 49 -17.79 -20.00 8.28
C SER A 49 -16.42 -20.68 8.12
N ALA A 50 -15.47 -20.02 7.46
CA ALA A 50 -14.12 -20.51 7.31
C ALA A 50 -13.45 -20.81 8.66
N GLN A 51 -12.53 -21.78 8.68
CA GLN A 51 -11.75 -22.04 9.89
C GLN A 51 -10.70 -20.93 10.06
N PRO A 52 -10.45 -20.47 11.30
CA PRO A 52 -9.37 -19.52 11.59
C PRO A 52 -8.03 -20.01 11.03
N LEU A 53 -7.31 -19.12 10.35
CA LEU A 53 -5.98 -19.40 9.83
C LEU A 53 -4.96 -19.38 10.97
N ASP A 54 -4.24 -20.48 11.17
CA ASP A 54 -3.07 -20.52 12.02
C ASP A 54 -1.84 -20.02 11.24
N ILE A 55 -1.55 -18.74 11.41
CA ILE A 55 -0.45 -18.07 10.66
C ILE A 55 0.92 -18.62 11.06
N ILE A 56 1.09 -19.09 12.29
CA ILE A 56 2.36 -19.67 12.76
C ILE A 56 2.61 -21.00 12.05
N LYS A 57 1.58 -21.86 12.00
CA LYS A 57 1.66 -23.12 11.28
C LYS A 57 1.86 -22.91 9.77
N LEU A 58 1.25 -21.87 9.22
CA LEU A 58 1.46 -21.52 7.80
C LEU A 58 2.91 -21.15 7.53
N MET A 59 3.54 -20.34 8.38
CA MET A 59 4.95 -20.02 8.29
C MET A 59 5.85 -21.26 8.44
N ASP A 60 5.51 -22.22 9.33
CA ASP A 60 6.23 -23.48 9.43
C ASP A 60 6.15 -24.29 8.13
N GLY A 61 5.00 -24.27 7.46
CA GLY A 61 4.80 -24.87 6.15
C GLY A 61 5.72 -24.25 5.09
N VAL A 62 5.83 -22.91 5.06
CA VAL A 62 6.75 -22.20 4.15
C VAL A 62 8.20 -22.67 4.38
N VAL A 63 8.64 -22.77 5.62
CA VAL A 63 9.99 -23.27 5.94
C VAL A 63 10.18 -24.69 5.43
N GLN A 64 9.22 -25.59 5.67
CA GLN A 64 9.31 -26.99 5.22
C GLN A 64 9.39 -27.13 3.68
N HIS A 65 8.71 -26.26 2.93
CA HIS A 65 8.62 -26.37 1.48
C HIS A 65 9.74 -25.63 0.75
N HIS A 66 10.23 -24.51 1.30
CA HIS A 66 11.11 -23.60 0.57
C HIS A 66 12.52 -23.46 1.14
N TYR A 67 12.75 -23.84 2.44
CA TYR A 67 14.06 -23.66 3.04
C TYR A 67 15.04 -24.75 2.61
N ASP A 68 16.05 -24.34 1.85
CA ASP A 68 17.18 -25.14 1.41
C ASP A 68 18.43 -24.25 1.22
N ASP A 69 19.56 -24.86 0.86
CA ASP A 69 20.84 -24.16 0.71
C ASP A 69 20.84 -23.08 -0.39
N SER A 70 19.87 -23.06 -1.29
CA SER A 70 19.78 -22.06 -2.36
C SER A 70 18.97 -20.83 -1.94
N LEU A 71 18.07 -20.91 -0.93
CA LEU A 71 17.25 -19.81 -0.48
C LEU A 71 18.11 -18.72 0.18
N ALA A 72 18.19 -17.56 -0.48
CA ALA A 72 19.03 -16.45 -0.07
C ALA A 72 18.25 -15.24 0.47
N GLY A 73 16.93 -15.21 0.29
CA GLY A 73 16.09 -14.12 0.76
C GLY A 73 14.61 -14.43 0.66
N ILE A 74 13.81 -13.68 1.41
CA ILE A 74 12.34 -13.71 1.39
C ILE A 74 11.86 -12.27 1.38
N THR A 75 10.83 -11.95 0.57
CA THR A 75 10.20 -10.62 0.56
C THR A 75 8.76 -10.69 0.10
N SER A 76 8.05 -9.56 0.22
CA SER A 76 6.69 -9.38 -0.28
C SER A 76 6.45 -7.92 -0.65
N GLY A 77 5.64 -7.67 -1.67
CA GLY A 77 5.07 -6.34 -1.96
C GLY A 77 3.77 -6.06 -1.22
N VAL A 78 3.28 -7.02 -0.42
CA VAL A 78 2.06 -6.91 0.40
C VAL A 78 2.45 -6.74 1.87
N GLY A 79 1.85 -5.78 2.59
CA GLY A 79 2.15 -5.55 4.00
C GLY A 79 1.76 -6.75 4.85
N TYR A 80 0.48 -6.83 5.17
CA TYR A 80 -0.10 -7.96 5.89
C TYR A 80 -0.92 -8.85 4.93
N PRO A 81 -0.73 -10.18 4.96
CA PRO A 81 0.20 -10.94 5.83
C PRO A 81 1.65 -11.01 5.31
N GLY A 82 1.93 -10.60 4.06
CA GLY A 82 3.19 -10.86 3.36
C GLY A 82 4.45 -10.35 4.08
N MET A 83 4.60 -9.04 4.29
CA MET A 83 5.77 -8.46 4.98
C MET A 83 5.81 -8.83 6.47
N SER A 84 4.65 -8.98 7.12
CA SER A 84 4.59 -9.44 8.50
C SER A 84 5.19 -10.85 8.64
N ALA A 85 4.82 -11.78 7.74
CA ALA A 85 5.41 -13.12 7.71
C ALA A 85 6.88 -13.09 7.23
N THR A 86 7.22 -12.27 6.23
CA THR A 86 8.60 -12.08 5.77
C THR A 86 9.53 -11.72 6.93
N ALA A 87 9.14 -10.76 7.78
CA ALA A 87 9.97 -10.34 8.90
C ALA A 87 10.22 -11.46 9.90
N VAL A 88 9.20 -12.25 10.23
CA VAL A 88 9.36 -13.41 11.13
C VAL A 88 10.23 -14.49 10.51
N LEU A 89 9.99 -14.83 9.25
CA LEU A 89 10.74 -15.89 8.57
C LEU A 89 12.21 -15.52 8.36
N THR A 90 12.50 -14.29 7.95
CA THR A 90 13.89 -13.85 7.75
C THR A 90 14.66 -13.79 9.06
N ASP A 91 14.03 -13.31 10.14
CA ASP A 91 14.63 -13.29 11.47
C ASP A 91 14.93 -14.72 11.99
N ARG A 92 13.96 -15.62 11.85
CA ARG A 92 14.06 -17.03 12.26
C ARG A 92 15.15 -17.82 11.48
N LEU A 93 15.28 -17.52 10.19
CA LEU A 93 16.21 -18.24 9.29
C LEU A 93 17.58 -17.57 9.18
N GLY A 94 17.78 -16.41 9.81
CA GLY A 94 19.03 -15.65 9.70
C GLY A 94 19.27 -15.09 8.29
N LEU A 95 18.23 -14.87 7.52
CA LEU A 95 18.28 -14.28 6.19
C LEU A 95 18.24 -12.73 6.27
N PRO A 96 18.74 -12.02 5.25
CA PRO A 96 18.55 -10.56 5.16
C PRO A 96 17.07 -10.20 5.20
N GLY A 97 16.70 -9.24 6.07
CA GLY A 97 15.30 -8.81 6.19
C GLY A 97 15.08 -7.92 7.41
N PRO A 98 13.88 -7.39 7.57
CA PRO A 98 13.50 -6.57 8.71
C PRO A 98 13.26 -7.43 9.96
N LYS A 99 13.31 -6.79 11.14
CA LYS A 99 12.83 -7.40 12.39
C LYS A 99 11.31 -7.37 12.45
N PRO A 100 10.65 -8.34 13.15
CA PRO A 100 9.18 -8.40 13.24
C PRO A 100 8.55 -7.16 13.88
N ALA A 101 9.07 -6.69 15.03
CA ALA A 101 8.44 -5.63 15.79
C ALA A 101 8.29 -4.30 15.01
N PRO A 102 9.28 -3.76 14.28
CA PRO A 102 9.10 -2.55 13.45
C PRO A 102 8.07 -2.72 12.32
N ILE A 103 7.97 -3.91 11.73
CA ILE A 103 6.98 -4.20 10.69
C ILE A 103 5.58 -4.21 11.30
N LEU A 104 5.38 -4.95 12.39
CA LEU A 104 4.10 -5.02 13.09
C LEU A 104 3.67 -3.64 13.63
N LEU A 105 4.62 -2.81 14.06
CA LEU A 105 4.36 -1.44 14.49
C LEU A 105 3.76 -0.59 13.37
N CYS A 106 4.30 -0.67 12.16
CA CYS A 106 3.74 0.03 11.01
C CYS A 106 2.32 -0.47 10.66
N GLU A 107 2.05 -1.75 10.86
CA GLU A 107 0.76 -2.39 10.57
C GLU A 107 -0.29 -2.17 11.68
N HIS A 108 0.10 -1.87 12.91
CA HIS A 108 -0.78 -1.62 14.05
C HIS A 108 -1.00 -0.12 14.24
N LYS A 109 -2.05 0.43 13.66
CA LYS A 109 -2.26 1.88 13.55
C LYS A 109 -2.17 2.63 14.89
N TYR A 110 -2.62 2.03 16.00
CA TYR A 110 -2.51 2.67 17.32
C TYR A 110 -1.06 2.79 17.79
N TYR A 111 -0.29 1.71 17.81
CA TYR A 111 1.11 1.77 18.23
C TYR A 111 1.95 2.60 17.26
N SER A 112 1.63 2.57 15.97
CA SER A 112 2.22 3.48 14.99
C SER A 112 1.99 4.95 15.36
N ARG A 113 0.77 5.34 15.80
CA ARG A 113 0.47 6.70 16.26
C ARG A 113 1.19 7.06 17.56
N VAL A 114 1.30 6.14 18.50
CA VAL A 114 2.07 6.35 19.74
C VAL A 114 3.52 6.69 19.43
N GLU A 115 4.15 5.93 18.54
CA GLU A 115 5.53 6.17 18.13
C GLU A 115 5.69 7.44 17.29
N GLN A 116 4.73 7.76 16.43
CA GLN A 116 4.70 9.03 15.69
C GLN A 116 4.64 10.23 16.65
N ALA A 117 3.76 10.17 17.66
CA ALA A 117 3.66 11.24 18.65
C ALA A 117 4.94 11.40 19.49
N ARG A 118 5.70 10.32 19.69
CA ARG A 118 6.98 10.33 20.41
C ARG A 118 8.13 10.85 19.54
N LEU A 119 8.23 10.40 18.31
CA LEU A 119 9.38 10.63 17.42
C LEU A 119 9.22 11.89 16.56
N VAL A 120 8.03 12.12 16.03
CA VAL A 120 7.71 13.19 15.07
C VAL A 120 6.41 13.91 15.45
N PRO A 121 6.32 14.49 16.66
CA PRO A 121 5.06 15.00 17.22
C PRO A 121 4.40 16.08 16.35
N SER A 122 5.16 16.85 15.60
CA SER A 122 4.63 17.87 14.68
C SER A 122 3.89 17.29 13.46
N ALA A 123 4.16 16.03 13.14
CA ALA A 123 3.54 15.33 12.00
C ALA A 123 2.51 14.27 12.44
N ALA A 124 2.41 13.97 13.74
CA ALA A 124 1.41 13.04 14.26
C ALA A 124 0.06 13.75 14.41
N PRO A 125 -1.04 13.24 13.80
CA PRO A 125 -2.37 13.76 14.08
C PRO A 125 -2.78 13.45 15.52
N LYS A 126 -3.72 14.23 16.06
CA LYS A 126 -4.36 13.91 17.35
C LYS A 126 -5.21 12.65 17.18
N PHE A 127 -5.11 11.75 18.14
CA PHE A 127 -5.81 10.47 18.05
C PHE A 127 -6.33 9.99 19.40
N HIS A 128 -7.34 9.13 19.37
CA HIS A 128 -7.93 8.45 20.52
C HIS A 128 -8.15 6.99 20.19
N LEU A 129 -7.78 6.12 21.12
CA LEU A 129 -8.14 4.71 21.05
C LEU A 129 -9.59 4.53 21.52
N ILE A 130 -10.37 3.75 20.77
CA ILE A 130 -11.75 3.41 21.12
C ILE A 130 -11.84 1.90 21.29
N ASP A 131 -12.35 1.49 22.43
CA ASP A 131 -12.78 0.11 22.64
C ASP A 131 -14.24 -0.03 22.15
N PRO A 132 -14.51 -0.80 21.11
CA PRO A 132 -15.87 -0.99 20.60
C PRO A 132 -16.79 -1.72 21.58
N LYS A 133 -16.24 -2.39 22.61
CA LYS A 133 -16.96 -3.06 23.69
C LYS A 133 -17.27 -2.12 24.87
N ASP A 134 -16.49 -1.04 25.02
CA ASP A 134 -16.66 -0.01 26.05
C ASP A 134 -16.63 1.40 25.45
N LEU A 135 -17.78 1.90 25.05
CA LEU A 135 -17.92 3.23 24.46
C LEU A 135 -17.76 4.38 25.46
N SER A 136 -17.48 4.12 26.73
CA SER A 136 -17.11 5.20 27.70
C SER A 136 -15.86 5.96 27.24
N THR A 137 -15.01 5.33 26.44
CA THR A 137 -13.84 5.97 25.81
C THR A 137 -14.23 7.11 24.88
N VAL A 138 -15.42 7.05 24.25
CA VAL A 138 -15.94 8.11 23.36
C VAL A 138 -16.29 9.39 24.12
N GLU A 139 -16.61 9.29 25.43
CA GLU A 139 -16.91 10.47 26.26
C GLU A 139 -15.76 11.48 26.36
N LYS A 140 -14.52 11.03 26.17
CA LYS A 140 -13.31 11.85 26.21
C LYS A 140 -13.07 12.64 24.91
N ILE A 141 -13.85 12.34 23.85
CA ILE A 141 -13.68 12.95 22.53
C ILE A 141 -14.56 14.19 22.46
N SER A 142 -13.94 15.35 22.25
CA SER A 142 -14.62 16.63 22.14
C SER A 142 -14.41 17.33 20.80
N THR A 143 -13.53 16.82 19.94
CA THR A 143 -13.18 17.45 18.66
C THR A 143 -13.84 16.69 17.51
N PHE A 144 -14.70 17.40 16.76
CA PHE A 144 -15.35 16.92 15.55
C PHE A 144 -15.26 18.00 14.46
N PRO A 145 -15.31 17.67 13.16
CA PRO A 145 -15.34 16.31 12.61
C PRO A 145 -14.01 15.58 12.79
N GLY A 146 -14.05 14.25 12.65
CA GLY A 146 -12.88 13.39 12.72
C GLY A 146 -12.98 12.20 11.78
N PHE A 147 -12.05 11.26 11.93
CA PHE A 147 -11.97 10.07 11.11
C PHE A 147 -11.83 8.82 11.98
N LEU A 148 -12.72 7.86 11.80
CA LEU A 148 -12.72 6.58 12.51
C LEU A 148 -12.23 5.46 11.59
N LYS A 149 -11.34 4.61 12.09
CA LYS A 149 -10.86 3.43 11.36
C LYS A 149 -10.48 2.30 12.31
N PRO A 150 -10.55 1.03 11.90
CA PRO A 150 -10.00 -0.07 12.68
C PRO A 150 -8.49 0.08 12.87
N VAL A 151 -7.98 -0.35 14.01
CA VAL A 151 -6.53 -0.40 14.28
C VAL A 151 -5.82 -1.27 13.23
N LYS A 152 -6.43 -2.40 12.85
CA LYS A 152 -5.96 -3.21 11.73
C LYS A 152 -7.00 -3.24 10.63
N SER A 153 -6.66 -2.61 9.50
CA SER A 153 -7.46 -2.64 8.27
C SER A 153 -6.55 -2.34 7.06
N CYS A 154 -7.09 -2.53 5.88
CA CYS A 154 -6.43 -2.20 4.61
C CYS A 154 -7.45 -1.62 3.62
N MET A 155 -6.95 -0.93 2.56
CA MET A 155 -7.77 -0.36 1.48
C MET A 155 -8.94 0.50 1.96
N SER A 156 -8.77 1.24 3.05
CA SER A 156 -9.81 2.08 3.69
C SER A 156 -11.09 1.33 4.09
N LYS A 157 -11.04 -0.01 4.21
CA LYS A 157 -12.19 -0.81 4.69
C LYS A 157 -12.58 -0.35 6.09
N ASN A 158 -13.90 -0.12 6.28
CA ASN A 158 -14.50 0.32 7.53
C ASN A 158 -13.90 1.61 8.12
N ALA A 159 -13.48 2.52 7.22
CA ALA A 159 -12.98 3.83 7.58
C ALA A 159 -14.05 4.89 7.27
N PHE A 160 -14.36 5.75 8.25
CA PHE A 160 -15.49 6.66 8.20
C PHE A 160 -15.10 8.08 8.60
N GLN A 161 -15.57 9.07 7.85
CA GLN A 161 -15.59 10.44 8.32
C GLN A 161 -16.75 10.60 9.29
N ILE A 162 -16.49 11.16 10.47
CA ILE A 162 -17.42 11.27 11.59
C ILE A 162 -17.71 12.74 11.86
N LYS A 163 -18.98 13.12 11.83
CA LYS A 163 -19.41 14.53 12.02
C LYS A 163 -19.60 14.89 13.48
N ASP A 164 -20.08 13.93 14.27
CA ASP A 164 -20.47 14.16 15.65
C ASP A 164 -20.37 12.87 16.48
N LYS A 165 -20.67 12.98 17.77
CA LYS A 165 -20.57 11.89 18.74
C LYS A 165 -21.57 10.77 18.49
N ASP A 166 -22.76 11.07 18.04
CA ASP A 166 -23.81 10.06 17.78
C ASP A 166 -23.39 9.16 16.62
N GLU A 167 -22.86 9.79 15.55
CA GLU A 167 -22.30 9.09 14.41
C GLU A 167 -21.08 8.23 14.81
N LEU A 168 -20.21 8.75 15.69
CA LEU A 168 -19.10 7.99 16.22
C LEU A 168 -19.56 6.74 16.99
N CYS A 169 -20.52 6.88 17.90
CA CYS A 169 -21.07 5.77 18.66
C CYS A 169 -21.74 4.70 17.77
N LYS A 170 -22.39 5.15 16.70
CA LYS A 170 -23.00 4.24 15.72
C LYS A 170 -21.93 3.42 15.00
N HIS A 171 -20.97 4.08 14.36
CA HIS A 171 -19.94 3.39 13.57
C HIS A 171 -18.96 2.59 14.42
N ALA A 172 -18.68 3.01 15.67
CA ALA A 172 -17.80 2.26 16.56
C ALA A 172 -18.28 0.83 16.85
N ARG A 173 -19.59 0.55 16.76
CA ARG A 173 -20.14 -0.80 16.95
C ARG A 173 -19.96 -1.72 15.74
N GLU A 174 -19.74 -1.16 14.55
CA GLU A 174 -19.80 -1.87 13.27
C GLU A 174 -18.46 -1.80 12.49
N ALA A 175 -17.52 -1.00 12.98
CA ALA A 175 -16.32 -0.67 12.20
C ALA A 175 -15.25 -1.78 12.18
N LEU A 176 -15.25 -2.73 13.12
CA LEU A 176 -14.24 -3.80 13.12
C LEU A 176 -14.37 -4.67 11.86
N LEU A 177 -13.22 -5.09 11.35
CA LEU A 177 -13.16 -6.15 10.34
C LEU A 177 -13.55 -7.51 10.95
N PRO A 178 -13.88 -8.52 10.12
CA PRO A 178 -14.17 -9.86 10.59
C PRO A 178 -13.07 -10.38 11.51
N GLU A 179 -13.46 -11.05 12.59
CA GLU A 179 -12.53 -11.61 13.58
C GLU A 179 -11.51 -12.55 12.90
N LEU A 180 -11.94 -13.34 11.92
CA LEU A 180 -11.07 -14.22 11.14
C LEU A 180 -9.92 -13.47 10.43
N PHE A 181 -10.12 -12.21 10.03
CA PHE A 181 -9.06 -11.39 9.45
C PHE A 181 -8.09 -10.88 10.52
N ILE A 182 -8.58 -10.59 11.72
CA ILE A 182 -7.80 -9.97 12.80
C ILE A 182 -7.02 -11.00 13.61
N LEU A 183 -7.58 -12.20 13.82
CA LEU A 183 -6.97 -13.25 14.65
C LEU A 183 -5.53 -13.59 14.26
N PRO A 184 -5.20 -13.88 12.99
CA PRO A 184 -3.83 -14.19 12.62
C PRO A 184 -2.85 -13.02 12.86
N PHE A 185 -3.33 -11.76 12.75
CA PHE A 185 -2.53 -10.59 13.10
C PHE A 185 -2.29 -10.50 14.60
N ASN A 186 -3.31 -10.76 15.42
CA ASN A 186 -3.17 -10.78 16.88
C ASN A 186 -2.20 -11.89 17.34
N ASP A 187 -2.16 -13.02 16.62
CA ASP A 187 -1.18 -14.08 16.89
C ASP A 187 0.25 -13.59 16.62
N LEU A 188 0.48 -12.83 15.55
CA LEU A 188 1.78 -12.20 15.30
C LEU A 188 2.15 -11.19 16.40
N VAL A 189 1.22 -10.32 16.79
CA VAL A 189 1.45 -9.34 17.86
C VAL A 189 1.83 -10.05 19.17
N ARG A 190 1.07 -11.07 19.59
CA ARG A 190 1.33 -11.81 20.82
C ARG A 190 2.65 -12.57 20.84
N ASN A 191 3.07 -13.10 19.70
CA ASN A 191 4.28 -13.94 19.64
C ASN A 191 5.57 -13.13 19.39
N PHE A 192 5.46 -11.93 18.80
CA PHE A 192 6.64 -11.19 18.31
C PHE A 192 6.75 -9.75 18.83
N THR A 193 5.89 -9.37 19.78
CA THR A 193 5.96 -8.07 20.47
C THR A 193 5.62 -8.21 21.96
N ASP A 194 5.96 -7.20 22.76
CA ASP A 194 5.60 -7.10 24.18
C ASP A 194 4.38 -6.18 24.38
N TRP A 195 3.53 -5.99 23.38
CA TRP A 195 2.42 -5.05 23.46
C TRP A 195 1.23 -5.64 24.22
N GLU A 196 0.60 -4.80 25.04
CA GLU A 196 -0.57 -5.18 25.83
C GLU A 196 -1.87 -5.23 25.01
N LEU A 197 -1.97 -4.41 23.96
CA LEU A 197 -3.17 -4.29 23.13
C LEU A 197 -3.01 -5.07 21.83
N ASP A 198 -4.03 -5.85 21.52
CA ASP A 198 -4.21 -6.47 20.22
C ASP A 198 -4.91 -5.51 19.23
N ALA A 199 -5.31 -5.98 18.06
CA ALA A 199 -5.90 -5.15 17.03
C ALA A 199 -7.44 -5.07 17.06
N ASN A 200 -8.09 -5.49 18.15
CA ASN A 200 -9.55 -5.45 18.32
C ASN A 200 -10.09 -4.08 18.77
N TYR A 201 -9.41 -3.02 18.40
CA TYR A 201 -9.73 -1.63 18.74
C TYR A 201 -9.94 -0.77 17.50
N LEU A 202 -10.46 0.41 17.71
CA LEU A 202 -10.62 1.45 16.69
C LEU A 202 -9.76 2.66 17.04
N LEU A 203 -9.40 3.40 16.03
CA LEU A 203 -8.66 4.66 16.13
C LEU A 203 -9.55 5.78 15.61
N TYR A 204 -9.81 6.77 16.46
CA TYR A 204 -10.43 8.04 16.07
C TYR A 204 -9.34 9.11 15.98
N GLU A 205 -9.32 9.83 14.88
CA GLU A 205 -8.31 10.85 14.57
C GLU A 205 -8.95 12.17 14.18
N GLU A 206 -8.22 13.27 14.34
CA GLU A 206 -8.64 14.53 13.75
C GLU A 206 -8.73 14.40 12.21
N LEU A 207 -9.68 15.12 11.62
CA LEU A 207 -9.84 15.14 10.18
C LEU A 207 -8.71 15.97 9.54
N LEU A 208 -7.90 15.32 8.72
CA LEU A 208 -6.82 15.97 8.00
C LEU A 208 -7.31 16.52 6.66
N GLU A 209 -6.91 17.76 6.35
CA GLU A 209 -7.20 18.43 5.08
C GLU A 209 -5.92 18.86 4.38
N GLY A 210 -5.92 18.81 3.06
CA GLY A 210 -4.79 19.32 2.28
C GLY A 210 -4.52 18.53 1.01
N LYS A 211 -3.25 18.58 0.60
CA LYS A 211 -2.74 17.85 -0.56
C LYS A 211 -2.08 16.56 -0.09
N GLN A 212 -2.68 15.43 -0.46
CA GLN A 212 -2.12 14.12 -0.14
C GLN A 212 -0.98 13.76 -1.07
N VAL A 213 0.05 13.16 -0.50
CA VAL A 213 1.19 12.58 -1.21
C VAL A 213 1.53 11.21 -0.64
N SER A 214 2.27 10.45 -1.42
CA SER A 214 2.83 9.16 -1.02
C SER A 214 4.35 9.25 -1.13
N LEU A 215 5.06 9.01 -0.04
CA LEU A 215 6.52 8.98 0.02
C LEU A 215 6.96 7.53 0.02
N GLU A 216 7.81 7.14 -0.93
CA GLU A 216 8.45 5.83 -0.95
C GLU A 216 9.94 5.92 -0.63
N GLY A 217 10.41 4.90 0.07
CA GLY A 217 11.81 4.75 0.42
C GLY A 217 12.12 3.36 0.92
N PHE A 218 13.33 3.22 1.39
CA PHE A 218 13.82 1.99 2.03
C PHE A 218 14.80 2.32 3.14
N VAL A 219 14.99 1.36 4.03
CA VAL A 219 16.11 1.36 4.96
C VAL A 219 17.00 0.17 4.61
N TYR A 220 18.29 0.40 4.51
CA TYR A 220 19.27 -0.63 4.25
C TYR A 220 20.51 -0.42 5.12
N LYS A 221 20.80 -1.40 5.97
CA LYS A 221 21.92 -1.34 6.94
C LYS A 221 21.87 -0.08 7.82
N GLY A 222 20.68 0.27 8.30
CA GLY A 222 20.43 1.43 9.17
C GLY A 222 20.33 2.77 8.45
N GLU A 223 20.61 2.84 7.15
CA GLU A 223 20.54 4.08 6.37
C GLU A 223 19.17 4.22 5.68
N VAL A 224 18.47 5.31 6.01
CA VAL A 224 17.18 5.65 5.41
C VAL A 224 17.40 6.38 4.08
N THR A 225 16.86 5.84 3.01
CA THR A 225 16.88 6.46 1.69
C THR A 225 15.46 6.71 1.21
N ILE A 226 15.13 7.98 0.96
CA ILE A 226 13.86 8.36 0.34
C ILE A 226 14.02 8.23 -1.17
N MET A 227 13.25 7.39 -1.81
CA MET A 227 13.25 7.25 -3.27
C MET A 227 12.56 8.44 -3.93
N GLY A 228 11.41 8.85 -3.42
CA GLY A 228 10.72 10.01 -3.93
C GLY A 228 9.34 10.22 -3.32
N ILE A 229 8.72 11.33 -3.69
CA ILE A 229 7.39 11.74 -3.24
C ILE A 229 6.49 11.89 -4.46
N ILE A 230 5.32 11.27 -4.38
CA ILE A 230 4.32 11.13 -5.45
C ILE A 230 3.08 11.92 -5.06
N ASP A 231 2.58 12.80 -5.93
CA ASP A 231 1.31 13.50 -5.72
C ASP A 231 0.13 12.54 -5.89
N ALA A 232 -0.76 12.49 -4.92
CA ALA A 232 -2.05 11.81 -5.01
C ALA A 232 -3.11 12.81 -5.50
N ILE A 233 -3.35 12.84 -6.80
CA ILE A 233 -4.27 13.79 -7.44
C ILE A 233 -5.66 13.18 -7.52
N MET A 234 -6.62 13.79 -6.84
CA MET A 234 -8.00 13.34 -6.76
C MET A 234 -8.91 14.02 -7.79
N PHE A 235 -10.06 13.43 -8.07
CA PHE A 235 -11.13 14.13 -8.76
C PHE A 235 -11.68 15.25 -7.87
N PRO A 236 -11.97 16.45 -8.43
CA PRO A 236 -12.43 17.58 -7.64
C PRO A 236 -13.67 17.25 -6.80
N GLY A 237 -13.63 17.62 -5.51
CA GLY A 237 -14.74 17.39 -4.57
C GLY A 237 -14.97 15.94 -4.16
N THR A 238 -14.02 15.04 -4.42
CA THR A 238 -14.10 13.62 -4.06
C THR A 238 -12.83 13.14 -3.35
N PHE A 239 -12.89 11.95 -2.75
CA PHE A 239 -11.73 11.20 -2.25
C PHE A 239 -11.23 10.14 -3.25
N SER A 240 -11.69 10.20 -4.49
CA SER A 240 -11.33 9.24 -5.54
C SER A 240 -10.11 9.70 -6.30
N PHE A 241 -9.07 8.86 -6.33
CA PHE A 241 -7.83 9.16 -7.04
C PHE A 241 -8.05 9.18 -8.56
N LYS A 242 -7.59 10.28 -9.18
CA LYS A 242 -7.52 10.45 -10.64
C LYS A 242 -6.20 9.90 -11.19
N ARG A 243 -5.10 10.23 -10.52
CA ARG A 243 -3.76 9.71 -10.82
C ARG A 243 -2.81 9.91 -9.66
N PHE A 244 -1.79 9.10 -9.63
CA PHE A 244 -0.58 9.30 -8.83
C PHE A 244 0.53 9.79 -9.76
N GLN A 245 1.14 10.93 -9.46
CA GLN A 245 2.12 11.57 -10.35
C GLN A 245 3.46 11.77 -9.64
N TYR A 246 4.53 11.34 -10.28
CA TYR A 246 5.91 11.47 -9.81
C TYR A 246 6.74 12.30 -10.81
N PRO A 247 7.66 13.17 -10.33
CA PRO A 247 7.83 13.62 -8.96
C PRO A 247 6.74 14.57 -8.50
N SER A 248 6.62 14.72 -7.17
CA SER A 248 5.69 15.67 -6.56
C SER A 248 5.98 17.12 -6.96
N ARG A 249 4.90 17.91 -7.05
CA ARG A 249 4.96 19.37 -7.36
C ARG A 249 4.85 20.26 -6.13
N LEU A 250 4.88 19.67 -4.93
CA LEU A 250 4.93 20.46 -3.70
C LEU A 250 6.21 21.30 -3.63
N PRO A 251 6.19 22.43 -2.90
CA PRO A 251 7.40 23.24 -2.69
C PRO A 251 8.55 22.39 -2.11
N GLN A 252 9.78 22.65 -2.55
CA GLN A 252 10.96 21.88 -2.13
C GLN A 252 11.14 21.85 -0.61
N GLU A 253 10.81 22.94 0.09
CA GLU A 253 10.86 23.01 1.54
C GLU A 253 9.86 22.07 2.21
N VAL A 254 8.66 21.91 1.64
CA VAL A 254 7.65 20.97 2.14
C VAL A 254 8.11 19.54 1.91
N LEU A 255 8.65 19.24 0.72
CA LEU A 255 9.22 17.92 0.41
C LEU A 255 10.34 17.56 1.38
N TRP A 256 11.24 18.49 1.64
CA TRP A 256 12.32 18.28 2.61
C TRP A 256 11.79 17.98 4.02
N ARG A 257 10.77 18.71 4.51
CA ARG A 257 10.14 18.43 5.82
C ARG A 257 9.55 17.02 5.87
N MET A 258 8.90 16.57 4.78
CA MET A 258 8.36 15.22 4.68
C MET A 258 9.45 14.16 4.73
N GLU A 259 10.57 14.38 4.03
CA GLU A 259 11.73 13.50 4.05
C GLU A 259 12.35 13.41 5.45
N GLN A 260 12.43 14.53 6.21
CA GLN A 260 12.91 14.52 7.60
C GLN A 260 11.97 13.72 8.50
N VAL A 261 10.66 13.94 8.40
CA VAL A 261 9.65 13.18 9.16
C VAL A 261 9.81 11.68 8.94
N ALA A 262 9.92 11.24 7.69
CA ALA A 262 10.11 9.83 7.37
C ALA A 262 11.44 9.30 7.92
N THR A 263 12.53 10.04 7.74
CA THR A 263 13.87 9.66 8.21
C THR A 263 13.92 9.48 9.73
N GLU A 264 13.38 10.45 10.48
CA GLU A 264 13.35 10.41 11.94
C GLU A 264 12.48 9.26 12.45
N PHE A 265 11.31 9.05 11.85
CA PHE A 265 10.40 7.98 12.24
C PHE A 265 11.05 6.59 12.02
N PHE A 266 11.48 6.27 10.80
CA PHE A 266 12.00 4.93 10.49
C PHE A 266 13.29 4.61 11.24
N ARG A 267 14.17 5.61 11.41
CA ARG A 267 15.36 5.45 12.26
C ARG A 267 14.97 5.22 13.71
N GLY A 268 14.00 5.97 14.23
CA GLY A 268 13.58 5.93 15.63
C GLY A 268 12.91 4.62 16.05
N ILE A 269 12.26 3.91 15.14
CA ILE A 269 11.63 2.60 15.39
C ILE A 269 12.56 1.41 15.10
N GLY A 270 13.80 1.67 14.64
CA GLY A 270 14.75 0.60 14.26
C GLY A 270 14.32 -0.20 13.02
N TYR A 271 13.59 0.44 12.10
CA TYR A 271 13.24 -0.18 10.82
C TYR A 271 14.49 -0.40 9.98
N ASP A 272 14.67 -1.59 9.40
CA ASP A 272 15.85 -1.88 8.57
C ASP A 272 15.57 -2.98 7.54
N ASN A 273 16.42 -3.02 6.50
CA ASN A 273 16.42 -4.02 5.43
C ASN A 273 15.05 -4.27 4.79
N ALA A 274 14.29 -3.21 4.56
CA ALA A 274 12.99 -3.29 3.90
C ALA A 274 12.59 -1.96 3.21
N MET A 275 11.64 -2.07 2.28
CA MET A 275 10.96 -0.94 1.66
C MET A 275 9.87 -0.41 2.58
N PHE A 276 9.52 0.86 2.42
CA PHE A 276 8.38 1.48 3.07
C PHE A 276 7.65 2.46 2.18
N ASN A 277 6.38 2.67 2.49
CA ASN A 277 5.54 3.72 1.93
C ASN A 277 4.91 4.50 3.07
N MET A 278 4.99 5.83 3.04
CA MET A 278 4.37 6.74 4.02
C MET A 278 3.42 7.67 3.29
N GLU A 279 2.15 7.63 3.67
CA GLU A 279 1.16 8.57 3.17
C GLU A 279 1.15 9.81 4.06
N LEU A 280 1.27 10.98 3.43
CA LEU A 280 1.35 12.28 4.09
C LEU A 280 0.34 13.25 3.48
N ILE A 281 -0.03 14.24 4.26
CA ILE A 281 -0.87 15.34 3.79
C ILE A 281 -0.24 16.67 4.17
N TYR A 282 -0.19 17.58 3.21
CA TYR A 282 0.26 18.96 3.40
C TYR A 282 -0.92 19.92 3.37
N ASN A 283 -1.15 20.63 4.45
CA ASN A 283 -2.15 21.68 4.50
C ASN A 283 -1.49 23.05 4.22
N PRO A 284 -1.72 23.66 3.04
CA PRO A 284 -1.08 24.94 2.70
C PRO A 284 -1.63 26.13 3.49
N LYS A 285 -2.80 26.01 4.15
CA LYS A 285 -3.38 27.09 4.95
C LYS A 285 -2.70 27.22 6.31
N SER A 286 -2.41 26.10 6.95
CA SER A 286 -1.73 26.04 8.25
C SER A 286 -0.23 25.79 8.12
N ASP A 287 0.27 25.53 6.92
CA ASP A 287 1.64 25.10 6.61
C ASP A 287 2.10 23.89 7.44
N THR A 288 1.20 22.91 7.61
CA THR A 288 1.45 21.70 8.40
C THR A 288 1.58 20.47 7.50
N VAL A 289 2.41 19.53 7.93
CA VAL A 289 2.56 18.18 7.35
C VAL A 289 2.11 17.18 8.39
N HIS A 290 1.21 16.26 8.02
CA HIS A 290 0.78 15.17 8.90
C HIS A 290 0.89 13.81 8.19
N ILE A 291 1.14 12.77 9.00
CA ILE A 291 1.17 11.38 8.54
C ILE A 291 -0.25 10.84 8.52
N ILE A 292 -0.69 10.35 7.36
CA ILE A 292 -1.98 9.64 7.22
C ILE A 292 -1.81 8.19 7.66
N GLU A 293 -0.84 7.49 7.04
CA GLU A 293 -0.58 6.07 7.29
C GLU A 293 0.86 5.70 6.92
N ILE A 294 1.36 4.64 7.55
CA ILE A 294 2.66 4.06 7.25
C ILE A 294 2.46 2.61 6.85
N ASN A 295 3.03 2.24 5.72
CA ASN A 295 2.94 0.90 5.15
C ASN A 295 4.34 0.29 5.06
N PRO A 296 4.62 -0.86 5.69
CA PRO A 296 5.93 -1.52 5.63
C PRO A 296 6.11 -2.32 4.32
N LYS A 297 5.83 -1.67 3.20
CA LYS A 297 5.87 -2.25 1.86
C LYS A 297 5.97 -1.16 0.80
N ILE A 298 6.22 -1.56 -0.43
CA ILE A 298 6.07 -0.67 -1.59
C ILE A 298 4.59 -0.46 -1.94
N ALA A 299 4.28 0.64 -2.60
CA ALA A 299 3.00 0.81 -3.27
C ALA A 299 3.06 0.20 -4.66
N SER A 300 2.30 -0.85 -4.91
CA SER A 300 2.38 -1.67 -6.15
C SER A 300 2.16 -0.89 -7.45
N GLN A 301 1.62 0.33 -7.39
CA GLN A 301 1.39 1.18 -8.57
C GLN A 301 2.60 2.01 -8.98
N PHE A 302 3.66 2.11 -8.16
CA PHE A 302 4.75 3.06 -8.37
C PHE A 302 6.07 2.50 -8.91
N PRO A 303 6.37 1.18 -8.87
CA PRO A 303 7.70 0.67 -9.20
C PRO A 303 8.26 1.14 -10.53
N ASP A 304 7.42 1.16 -11.56
CA ASP A 304 7.79 1.58 -12.90
C ASP A 304 7.75 3.12 -13.10
N LEU A 305 7.12 3.88 -12.19
CA LEU A 305 7.18 5.35 -12.23
C LEU A 305 8.60 5.81 -11.89
N PHE A 306 9.24 5.20 -10.88
CA PHE A 306 10.63 5.46 -10.54
C PHE A 306 11.57 5.05 -11.68
N GLU A 307 11.33 3.88 -12.31
CA GLU A 307 12.13 3.47 -13.48
C GLU A 307 12.04 4.49 -14.63
N LYS A 308 10.85 5.04 -14.91
CA LYS A 308 10.64 6.03 -15.97
C LYS A 308 11.36 7.34 -15.72
N VAL A 309 11.43 7.80 -14.46
CA VAL A 309 11.99 9.11 -14.10
C VAL A 309 13.42 8.98 -13.58
N ASP A 310 13.70 7.98 -12.74
CA ASP A 310 14.98 7.83 -12.06
C ASP A 310 15.89 6.77 -12.70
N GLY A 311 15.33 5.84 -13.47
CA GLY A 311 16.07 4.72 -14.01
C GLY A 311 16.18 3.51 -13.08
N SER A 312 15.51 3.55 -11.92
CA SER A 312 15.47 2.46 -10.92
C SER A 312 14.06 1.97 -10.69
N ASN A 313 13.80 0.69 -10.87
CA ASN A 313 12.52 0.07 -10.54
C ASN A 313 12.50 -0.31 -9.06
N SER A 314 11.48 0.12 -8.28
CA SER A 314 11.43 -0.17 -6.85
C SER A 314 11.26 -1.66 -6.52
N TYR A 315 10.73 -2.48 -7.41
CA TYR A 315 10.77 -3.94 -7.26
C TYR A 315 12.19 -4.50 -7.32
N GLU A 316 13.05 -3.98 -8.20
CA GLU A 316 14.45 -4.39 -8.25
C GLU A 316 15.18 -4.02 -6.95
N VAL A 317 14.96 -2.79 -6.45
CA VAL A 317 15.49 -2.32 -5.16
C VAL A 317 15.03 -3.26 -4.02
N MET A 318 13.75 -3.61 -3.97
CA MET A 318 13.17 -4.54 -2.99
C MET A 318 13.87 -5.91 -3.02
N MET A 319 14.03 -6.50 -4.20
CA MET A 319 14.69 -7.80 -4.35
C MET A 319 16.16 -7.75 -3.92
N ARG A 320 16.90 -6.69 -4.28
CA ARG A 320 18.29 -6.51 -3.87
C ARG A 320 18.45 -6.42 -2.37
N ILE A 321 17.59 -5.65 -1.70
CA ILE A 321 17.57 -5.53 -0.23
C ILE A 321 17.31 -6.89 0.41
N ALA A 322 16.31 -7.63 -0.07
CA ALA A 322 15.97 -8.97 0.44
C ALA A 322 17.10 -10.01 0.27
N LEU A 323 18.00 -9.78 -0.66
CA LEU A 323 19.19 -10.60 -0.88
C LEU A 323 20.44 -10.08 -0.15
N GLY A 324 20.32 -9.01 0.66
CA GLY A 324 21.45 -8.34 1.31
C GLY A 324 22.42 -7.66 0.35
N MET A 325 21.98 -7.39 -0.89
CA MET A 325 22.76 -6.71 -1.92
C MET A 325 22.61 -5.19 -1.81
N ASP A 326 23.55 -4.43 -2.38
CA ASP A 326 23.41 -3.00 -2.54
C ASP A 326 22.11 -2.69 -3.29
N PRO A 327 21.23 -1.79 -2.77
CA PRO A 327 19.96 -1.45 -3.39
C PRO A 327 20.09 -0.93 -4.83
N GLY A 328 21.20 -0.30 -5.19
CA GLY A 328 21.49 0.16 -6.53
C GLY A 328 20.58 1.30 -7.02
N PHE A 329 19.95 2.03 -6.09
CA PHE A 329 19.04 3.11 -6.43
C PHE A 329 19.79 4.31 -7.01
N VAL A 330 19.33 4.78 -8.19
CA VAL A 330 19.81 5.99 -8.85
C VAL A 330 18.66 6.98 -9.02
N ARG A 331 19.01 8.25 -9.25
CA ARG A 331 18.04 9.33 -9.42
C ARG A 331 18.22 10.05 -10.75
N ARG A 332 17.11 10.48 -11.37
CA ARG A 332 17.04 11.34 -12.55
C ARG A 332 17.86 10.82 -13.75
N GLN A 333 17.91 9.48 -13.88
CA GLN A 333 18.56 8.81 -15.01
C GLN A 333 17.54 8.11 -15.93
N GLY A 334 16.25 8.26 -15.64
CA GLY A 334 15.18 7.71 -16.45
C GLY A 334 14.94 8.52 -17.74
N LYS A 335 14.07 7.99 -18.58
CA LYS A 335 13.78 8.54 -19.90
C LYS A 335 12.91 9.80 -19.85
N PHE A 336 12.04 9.92 -18.83
CA PHE A 336 11.00 10.94 -18.76
C PHE A 336 11.22 11.91 -17.61
N LYS A 337 10.71 13.14 -17.73
CA LYS A 337 10.76 14.13 -16.65
C LYS A 337 9.72 13.87 -15.56
N LEU A 338 8.61 13.23 -15.92
CA LEU A 338 7.54 12.83 -15.01
C LEU A 338 6.88 11.52 -15.48
N ALA A 339 6.25 10.84 -14.55
CA ALA A 339 5.45 9.64 -14.81
C ALA A 339 4.21 9.63 -13.93
N ALA A 340 3.16 8.95 -14.36
CA ALA A 340 1.97 8.79 -13.56
C ALA A 340 1.32 7.41 -13.72
N SER A 341 0.67 6.96 -12.64
CA SER A 341 -0.30 5.89 -12.63
C SER A 341 -1.69 6.52 -12.72
N CYS A 342 -2.29 6.47 -13.89
CA CYS A 342 -3.59 7.07 -14.18
C CYS A 342 -4.70 6.05 -14.01
N VAL A 343 -5.76 6.42 -13.27
CA VAL A 343 -6.88 5.53 -12.94
C VAL A 343 -8.00 5.68 -13.94
N LEU A 344 -8.38 4.58 -14.58
CA LEU A 344 -9.61 4.49 -15.36
C LEU A 344 -10.78 4.24 -14.40
N ARG A 345 -11.71 5.20 -14.29
CA ARG A 345 -12.73 5.25 -13.25
C ARG A 345 -14.05 5.83 -13.75
N THR A 346 -15.14 5.36 -13.15
CA THR A 346 -16.48 5.95 -13.27
C THR A 346 -17.11 6.15 -11.89
N PHE A 347 -18.05 7.09 -11.79
CA PHE A 347 -18.82 7.37 -10.56
C PHE A 347 -20.21 6.74 -10.58
N GLU A 348 -20.56 6.05 -11.66
CA GLU A 348 -21.78 5.28 -11.80
C GLU A 348 -21.43 3.81 -11.89
N ASP A 349 -22.23 2.94 -11.28
CA ASP A 349 -22.08 1.50 -11.48
C ASP A 349 -22.36 1.13 -12.93
N LYS A 350 -21.54 0.28 -13.52
CA LYS A 350 -21.61 -0.14 -14.92
C LYS A 350 -21.45 -1.65 -15.04
N LEU A 351 -22.18 -2.22 -15.97
CA LEU A 351 -21.95 -3.59 -16.42
C LEU A 351 -20.79 -3.61 -17.43
N VAL A 352 -19.79 -4.44 -17.18
CA VAL A 352 -18.61 -4.58 -18.04
C VAL A 352 -18.96 -5.50 -19.22
N LYS A 353 -19.35 -4.94 -20.35
CA LYS A 353 -19.66 -5.73 -21.56
C LYS A 353 -18.42 -6.22 -22.26
N ARG A 354 -17.35 -5.41 -22.27
CA ARG A 354 -16.08 -5.79 -22.88
C ARG A 354 -14.91 -5.12 -22.15
N ILE A 355 -13.89 -5.92 -21.89
CA ILE A 355 -12.55 -5.47 -21.49
C ILE A 355 -11.66 -5.36 -22.73
N PRO A 356 -10.52 -4.65 -22.66
CA PRO A 356 -9.53 -4.59 -23.74
C PRO A 356 -9.05 -5.99 -24.12
N ALA A 357 -8.97 -6.25 -25.41
CA ALA A 357 -8.27 -7.41 -25.93
C ALA A 357 -6.74 -7.21 -25.84
N ALA A 358 -5.96 -8.27 -25.92
CA ALA A 358 -4.50 -8.21 -25.86
C ALA A 358 -3.93 -7.24 -26.91
N GLU A 359 -4.48 -7.25 -28.12
CA GLU A 359 -4.06 -6.38 -29.22
C GLU A 359 -4.30 -4.90 -28.92
N ASN A 360 -5.36 -4.55 -28.15
CA ASN A 360 -5.59 -3.18 -27.72
C ASN A 360 -4.52 -2.72 -26.71
N ILE A 361 -4.15 -3.60 -25.78
CA ILE A 361 -3.11 -3.33 -24.77
C ILE A 361 -1.76 -3.16 -25.48
N GLU A 362 -1.39 -4.10 -26.36
CA GLU A 362 -0.15 -4.03 -27.15
C GLU A 362 -0.09 -2.78 -28.01
N ALA A 363 -1.20 -2.37 -28.63
CA ALA A 363 -1.26 -1.14 -29.42
C ALA A 363 -0.98 0.10 -28.58
N VAL A 364 -1.47 0.16 -27.32
CA VAL A 364 -1.17 1.25 -26.37
C VAL A 364 0.30 1.22 -25.99
N GLU A 365 0.82 0.06 -25.56
CA GLU A 365 2.20 -0.10 -25.09
C GLU A 365 3.22 0.16 -26.22
N ASN A 366 2.90 -0.19 -27.46
CA ASN A 366 3.71 0.12 -28.64
C ASN A 366 3.68 1.62 -29.00
N LYS A 367 2.50 2.26 -28.93
CA LYS A 367 2.36 3.69 -29.23
C LYS A 367 3.03 4.57 -28.18
N PHE A 368 2.99 4.15 -26.93
CA PHE A 368 3.58 4.85 -25.79
C PHE A 368 4.63 3.94 -25.11
N PRO A 369 5.83 3.80 -25.68
CA PRO A 369 6.84 2.89 -25.18
C PRO A 369 7.18 3.09 -23.71
N GLY A 370 7.16 2.01 -22.94
CA GLY A 370 7.34 2.02 -21.49
C GLY A 370 6.04 2.28 -20.71
N SER A 371 4.88 2.45 -21.36
CA SER A 371 3.60 2.42 -20.65
C SER A 371 3.26 0.99 -20.21
N MET A 372 2.42 0.88 -19.20
CA MET A 372 1.90 -0.39 -18.69
C MET A 372 0.40 -0.27 -18.45
N VAL A 373 -0.35 -1.18 -19.05
CA VAL A 373 -1.80 -1.26 -18.86
C VAL A 373 -2.14 -2.40 -17.90
N GLN A 374 -2.98 -2.12 -16.92
CA GLN A 374 -3.57 -3.11 -16.03
C GLN A 374 -5.09 -3.07 -16.15
N VAL A 375 -5.68 -4.18 -16.59
CA VAL A 375 -7.13 -4.39 -16.58
C VAL A 375 -7.53 -4.85 -15.18
N ILE A 376 -8.47 -4.14 -14.54
CA ILE A 376 -9.02 -4.48 -13.23
C ILE A 376 -10.39 -5.11 -13.38
N ALA A 377 -11.22 -4.55 -14.28
CA ALA A 377 -12.58 -4.99 -14.49
C ALA A 377 -12.67 -6.42 -15.05
N THR A 378 -13.67 -7.16 -14.62
CA THR A 378 -13.99 -8.51 -15.12
C THR A 378 -15.19 -8.41 -16.07
N GLN A 379 -15.03 -8.95 -17.29
CA GLN A 379 -16.09 -8.97 -18.27
C GLN A 379 -17.31 -9.78 -17.79
N GLY A 380 -18.49 -9.26 -18.02
CA GLY A 380 -19.76 -9.88 -17.63
C GLY A 380 -20.22 -9.56 -16.21
N LYS A 381 -19.39 -8.88 -15.39
CA LYS A 381 -19.75 -8.45 -14.03
C LYS A 381 -20.08 -6.97 -13.97
N LYS A 382 -20.87 -6.56 -12.97
CA LYS A 382 -20.98 -5.16 -12.58
C LYS A 382 -19.68 -4.73 -11.89
N LEU A 383 -19.36 -3.44 -12.00
CA LEU A 383 -18.19 -2.90 -11.29
C LEU A 383 -18.36 -2.96 -9.77
N SER A 384 -19.59 -2.82 -9.27
CA SER A 384 -19.92 -2.96 -7.84
C SER A 384 -19.74 -4.38 -7.28
N GLU A 385 -19.73 -5.41 -8.13
CA GLU A 385 -19.49 -6.81 -7.75
C GLU A 385 -18.00 -7.14 -7.59
N GLN A 386 -17.13 -6.15 -7.73
CA GLN A 386 -15.68 -6.29 -7.69
C GLN A 386 -15.13 -5.41 -6.58
N LEU A 387 -13.92 -5.74 -6.09
CA LEU A 387 -13.26 -4.95 -5.05
C LEU A 387 -13.03 -3.50 -5.51
N GLN A 388 -13.72 -2.55 -4.85
CA GLN A 388 -13.68 -1.13 -5.16
C GLN A 388 -13.29 -0.28 -3.93
N ASP A 389 -12.90 0.96 -4.18
CA ASP A 389 -12.85 1.99 -3.17
C ASP A 389 -14.25 2.64 -3.01
N ALA A 390 -14.63 2.99 -1.79
CA ALA A 390 -16.00 3.19 -1.31
C ALA A 390 -16.92 4.16 -2.10
N HIS A 391 -16.45 4.96 -3.06
CA HIS A 391 -17.25 6.05 -3.66
C HIS A 391 -17.22 6.10 -5.19
N SER A 392 -16.59 5.14 -5.84
CA SER A 392 -16.44 5.11 -7.29
C SER A 392 -15.88 3.76 -7.74
N PHE A 393 -15.88 3.53 -9.03
CA PHE A 393 -15.59 2.23 -9.62
C PHE A 393 -14.38 2.31 -10.54
N ARG A 394 -13.29 1.65 -10.14
CA ARG A 394 -12.08 1.50 -10.97
C ARG A 394 -12.28 0.34 -11.93
N TYR A 395 -11.86 0.51 -13.18
CA TYR A 395 -11.91 -0.55 -14.16
C TYR A 395 -10.56 -0.81 -14.86
N GLY A 396 -9.56 0.06 -14.65
CA GLY A 396 -8.21 -0.14 -15.16
C GLY A 396 -7.23 0.91 -14.65
N LEU A 397 -5.94 0.66 -14.92
CA LEU A 397 -4.84 1.59 -14.66
C LEU A 397 -3.96 1.69 -15.91
N ILE A 398 -3.40 2.87 -16.16
CA ILE A 398 -2.37 3.09 -17.17
C ILE A 398 -1.22 3.84 -16.52
N ASN A 399 -0.05 3.18 -16.44
CA ASN A 399 1.18 3.83 -16.03
C ASN A 399 1.92 4.34 -17.28
N MET A 400 2.30 5.61 -17.31
CA MET A 400 3.01 6.18 -18.44
C MET A 400 3.95 7.32 -18.00
N GLY A 401 4.98 7.57 -18.83
CA GLY A 401 5.89 8.70 -18.68
C GLY A 401 5.61 9.79 -19.71
N ALA A 402 6.05 11.01 -19.40
CA ALA A 402 5.97 12.16 -20.27
C ALA A 402 7.03 13.23 -19.91
N ASP A 403 7.25 14.22 -20.79
CA ASP A 403 8.13 15.35 -20.51
C ASP A 403 7.38 16.59 -19.99
N SER A 404 6.05 16.57 -20.06
CA SER A 404 5.17 17.59 -19.48
C SER A 404 3.83 17.02 -19.04
N GLU A 405 3.14 17.74 -18.16
CA GLU A 405 1.80 17.33 -17.68
C GLU A 405 0.75 17.35 -18.78
N ASP A 406 0.81 18.34 -19.68
CA ASP A 406 -0.13 18.43 -20.81
C ASP A 406 0.05 17.25 -21.76
N GLU A 407 1.29 16.85 -22.01
CA GLU A 407 1.62 15.65 -22.78
C GLU A 407 1.08 14.39 -22.08
N LEU A 408 1.32 14.25 -20.78
CA LEU A 408 0.82 13.12 -19.98
C LEU A 408 -0.71 12.99 -20.11
N VAL A 409 -1.45 14.07 -19.90
CA VAL A 409 -2.91 14.08 -19.95
C VAL A 409 -3.42 13.72 -21.35
N LYS A 410 -2.81 14.29 -22.39
CA LYS A 410 -3.16 13.98 -23.80
C LYS A 410 -2.89 12.51 -24.14
N ASN A 411 -1.72 12.01 -23.75
CA ASN A 411 -1.32 10.63 -24.01
C ASN A 411 -2.21 9.65 -23.26
N PHE A 412 -2.54 9.93 -21.98
CA PHE A 412 -3.46 9.14 -21.21
C PHE A 412 -4.86 9.04 -21.86
N GLN A 413 -5.43 10.18 -22.30
CA GLN A 413 -6.74 10.17 -22.96
C GLN A 413 -6.70 9.32 -24.24
N THR A 414 -5.68 9.49 -25.04
CA THR A 414 -5.49 8.68 -26.27
C THR A 414 -5.36 7.19 -25.94
N ALA A 415 -4.58 6.83 -24.93
CA ALA A 415 -4.42 5.45 -24.51
C ALA A 415 -5.73 4.85 -23.98
N ALA A 416 -6.49 5.60 -23.18
CA ALA A 416 -7.80 5.18 -22.67
C ALA A 416 -8.80 4.89 -23.79
N ASP A 417 -8.86 5.74 -24.82
CA ASP A 417 -9.72 5.55 -25.98
C ASP A 417 -9.31 4.30 -26.80
N MET A 418 -8.02 4.03 -26.94
CA MET A 418 -7.48 2.86 -27.65
C MET A 418 -7.81 1.53 -26.96
N LEU A 419 -7.96 1.52 -25.63
CA LEU A 419 -8.31 0.29 -24.88
C LEU A 419 -9.71 -0.23 -25.18
N ASN A 420 -10.60 0.62 -25.66
CA ASN A 420 -11.91 0.23 -26.16
C ASN A 420 -12.77 -0.59 -25.17
N TYR A 421 -12.79 -0.15 -23.88
CA TYR A 421 -13.73 -0.68 -22.91
C TYR A 421 -15.17 -0.42 -23.34
N GLN A 422 -16.07 -1.38 -23.08
CA GLN A 422 -17.51 -1.18 -23.22
C GLN A 422 -18.18 -1.34 -21.84
N LEU A 423 -18.64 -0.25 -21.30
CA LEU A 423 -19.33 -0.16 -20.01
C LEU A 423 -20.75 0.33 -20.26
N GLU A 424 -21.75 -0.45 -19.84
CA GLU A 424 -23.17 -0.09 -19.97
C GLU A 424 -23.78 0.31 -18.62
N PRO A 425 -24.72 1.27 -18.56
CA PRO A 425 -25.46 1.56 -17.34
C PRO A 425 -26.13 0.32 -16.77
N VAL A 426 -26.15 0.20 -15.45
CA VAL A 426 -26.95 -0.80 -14.74
C VAL A 426 -28.35 -0.21 -14.59
N HIS A 427 -29.36 -0.82 -15.20
CA HIS A 427 -30.78 -0.42 -15.10
C HIS A 427 -31.47 -1.07 -13.92
#